data_4705af549dbd9c8598280d6b63a18579
#
_entry.id   4705af549dbd9c8598280d6b63a18579
#
_cell.length_a   1.000
_cell.length_b   1.000
_cell.length_c   1.000
_cell.angle_alpha   90.00
_cell.angle_beta   90.00
_cell.angle_gamma   90.00
#
_symmetry.space_group_name_H-M   'P 1'
#
loop_
_entity.id
_entity.type
_entity.pdbx_description
1 polymer ?
#
loop_
_entity_poly.entity_id
_entity_poly.type
_entity_poly.pdbx_seq_one_letter_code
_entity_poly.pdbx_strand_id
1 'polypeptide(L)'
;YFKASERLDVLSSPNQLFRPVDIAFGLDGAMYVSDFCSRIIGHAQNSMRDPRWDPQCGRVWRIVHKGKPVKKDWPKIEGATTAALLELLKHPQDVVRDHARRKLRHNAGIVKKLDRWLEDNKKDEFVLEALWVLHDQGEARQALLENLLKSTDPRIRGAATHLIRFQVDQLKEPLALLKKM
;
A
#
# COMPACT_ATOMS: atom_id res chain seq x y z
N TYR A 1 -9.64 4.88 -14.94
CA TYR A 1 -10.41 3.66 -14.65
C TYR A 1 -9.56 2.44 -14.98
N PHE A 2 -9.42 1.51 -14.03
CA PHE A 2 -8.90 0.17 -14.31
C PHE A 2 -10.06 -0.65 -14.90
N LYS A 3 -9.89 -1.15 -16.13
CA LYS A 3 -10.86 -2.02 -16.78
C LYS A 3 -10.42 -3.46 -16.54
N ALA A 4 -11.24 -4.21 -15.82
CA ALA A 4 -11.05 -5.65 -15.72
C ALA A 4 -11.33 -6.31 -17.07
N SER A 5 -10.50 -7.26 -17.46
CA SER A 5 -10.73 -8.12 -18.64
C SER A 5 -10.36 -9.54 -18.29
N GLU A 6 -11.08 -10.50 -18.81
CA GLU A 6 -10.70 -11.90 -18.68
C GLU A 6 -9.33 -12.15 -19.29
N ARG A 7 -8.52 -12.88 -18.55
CA ARG A 7 -7.17 -13.31 -18.94
C ARG A 7 -6.99 -14.76 -18.50
N LEU A 8 -5.93 -15.38 -18.99
CA LEU A 8 -5.55 -16.69 -18.52
C LEU A 8 -5.16 -16.62 -17.03
N ASP A 9 -5.51 -17.65 -16.28
CA ASP A 9 -5.14 -17.77 -14.88
C ASP A 9 -3.63 -17.71 -14.70
N VAL A 10 -3.19 -16.84 -13.79
CA VAL A 10 -1.77 -16.74 -13.42
C VAL A 10 -1.35 -17.94 -12.56
N LEU A 11 -2.27 -18.45 -11.77
CA LEU A 11 -2.08 -19.58 -10.87
C LEU A 11 -3.36 -20.39 -10.81
N SER A 12 -3.29 -21.66 -11.18
CA SER A 12 -4.37 -22.65 -11.05
C SER A 12 -3.84 -23.92 -10.42
N SER A 13 -4.71 -24.69 -9.79
CA SER A 13 -4.36 -25.97 -9.18
C SER A 13 -5.53 -26.94 -9.24
N PRO A 14 -5.30 -28.22 -9.61
CA PRO A 14 -6.31 -29.25 -9.52
C PRO A 14 -6.60 -29.67 -8.08
N ASN A 15 -5.82 -29.21 -7.12
CA ASN A 15 -5.98 -29.53 -5.72
C ASN A 15 -7.26 -28.85 -5.17
N GLN A 16 -8.22 -29.65 -4.71
CA GLN A 16 -9.49 -29.15 -4.15
C GLN A 16 -9.31 -28.31 -2.86
N LEU A 17 -8.14 -28.38 -2.23
CA LEU A 17 -7.80 -27.53 -1.08
C LEU A 17 -7.31 -26.14 -1.48
N PHE A 18 -7.02 -25.90 -2.76
CA PHE A 18 -6.52 -24.61 -3.24
C PHE A 18 -7.61 -23.53 -3.11
N ARG A 19 -7.35 -22.54 -2.26
CA ARG A 19 -8.24 -21.42 -1.96
C ARG A 19 -7.43 -20.13 -1.80
N PRO A 20 -6.98 -19.51 -2.91
CA PRO A 20 -6.25 -18.25 -2.85
C PRO A 20 -7.17 -17.14 -2.30
N VAL A 21 -6.70 -16.39 -1.32
CA VAL A 21 -7.49 -15.37 -0.62
C VAL A 21 -6.89 -13.98 -0.67
N ASP A 22 -5.57 -13.86 -0.88
CA ASP A 22 -4.90 -12.56 -0.95
C ASP A 22 -3.63 -12.63 -1.78
N ILE A 23 -3.23 -11.47 -2.32
CA ILE A 23 -2.03 -11.33 -3.16
C ILE A 23 -1.23 -10.13 -2.67
N ALA A 24 0.08 -10.32 -2.48
CA ALA A 24 1.01 -9.25 -2.16
C ALA A 24 2.28 -9.37 -3.00
N PHE A 25 2.94 -8.23 -3.26
CA PHE A 25 4.26 -8.21 -3.87
C PHE A 25 5.33 -7.99 -2.80
N GLY A 26 6.35 -8.83 -2.83
CA GLY A 26 7.50 -8.70 -1.94
C GLY A 26 8.51 -7.66 -2.43
N LEU A 27 9.43 -7.27 -1.54
CA LEU A 27 10.53 -6.37 -1.88
C LEU A 27 11.44 -6.93 -2.98
N ASP A 28 11.51 -8.26 -3.08
CA ASP A 28 12.24 -8.99 -4.11
C ASP A 28 11.55 -8.98 -5.49
N GLY A 29 10.32 -8.42 -5.57
CA GLY A 29 9.53 -8.39 -6.79
C GLY A 29 8.79 -9.70 -7.09
N ALA A 30 8.86 -10.70 -6.21
CA ALA A 30 8.03 -11.90 -6.31
C ALA A 30 6.59 -11.61 -5.90
N MET A 31 5.63 -12.31 -6.49
CA MET A 31 4.24 -12.29 -6.07
C MET A 31 4.02 -13.39 -5.02
N TYR A 32 3.42 -13.04 -3.92
CA TYR A 32 3.04 -13.95 -2.85
C TYR A 32 1.53 -14.08 -2.83
N VAL A 33 1.04 -15.32 -2.81
CA VAL A 33 -0.39 -15.62 -2.77
C VAL A 33 -0.65 -16.43 -1.51
N SER A 34 -1.46 -15.90 -0.62
CA SER A 34 -1.93 -16.64 0.54
C SER A 34 -3.04 -17.60 0.12
N ASP A 35 -2.94 -18.85 0.55
CA ASP A 35 -3.86 -19.92 0.23
C ASP A 35 -4.41 -20.51 1.52
N PHE A 36 -5.71 -20.35 1.72
CA PHE A 36 -6.41 -20.82 2.90
C PHE A 36 -6.35 -22.33 3.08
N CYS A 37 -6.10 -23.07 1.99
CA CYS A 37 -5.86 -24.51 2.00
C CYS A 37 -6.94 -25.31 2.74
N SER A 38 -8.20 -25.18 2.38
CA SER A 38 -9.29 -25.90 3.03
C SER A 38 -10.33 -26.40 2.04
N ARG A 39 -10.89 -27.59 2.31
CA ARG A 39 -12.02 -28.15 1.54
C ARG A 39 -13.28 -27.34 1.72
N ILE A 40 -13.46 -26.78 2.92
CA ILE A 40 -14.60 -25.94 3.26
C ILE A 40 -14.12 -24.55 3.64
N ILE A 41 -14.88 -23.55 3.25
CA ILE A 41 -14.70 -22.19 3.74
C ILE A 41 -15.53 -22.10 5.02
N GLY A 42 -14.88 -21.82 6.15
CA GLY A 42 -15.56 -21.63 7.43
C GLY A 42 -16.60 -20.52 7.30
N HIS A 43 -17.86 -20.91 7.45
CA HIS A 43 -19.00 -20.01 7.48
C HIS A 43 -19.95 -20.46 8.59
N ALA A 44 -20.86 -19.60 9.00
CA ALA A 44 -21.87 -19.94 10.01
C ALA A 44 -22.67 -21.24 9.70
N GLN A 45 -22.69 -21.63 8.43
CA GLN A 45 -23.36 -22.87 7.98
C GLN A 45 -22.53 -24.15 8.17
N ASN A 46 -21.23 -24.03 8.41
CA ASN A 46 -20.33 -25.17 8.64
C ASN A 46 -19.81 -25.13 10.06
N SER A 47 -20.04 -26.21 10.80
CA SER A 47 -19.52 -26.35 12.16
C SER A 47 -17.99 -26.31 12.16
N MET A 48 -17.41 -25.60 13.11
CA MET A 48 -15.95 -25.65 13.36
C MET A 48 -15.47 -27.05 13.79
N ARG A 49 -16.40 -27.94 14.10
CA ARG A 49 -16.14 -29.37 14.43
C ARG A 49 -16.28 -30.28 13.22
N ASP A 50 -16.54 -29.73 12.01
CA ASP A 50 -16.64 -30.53 10.79
C ASP A 50 -15.27 -31.23 10.56
N PRO A 51 -15.25 -32.57 10.40
CA PRO A 51 -13.99 -33.31 10.21
C PRO A 51 -13.25 -32.95 8.90
N ARG A 52 -13.89 -32.23 7.98
CA ARG A 52 -13.26 -31.71 6.76
C ARG A 52 -12.48 -30.43 7.01
N TRP A 53 -12.64 -29.82 8.18
CA TRP A 53 -11.91 -28.63 8.58
C TRP A 53 -10.51 -29.01 9.06
N ASP A 54 -9.48 -28.47 8.40
CA ASP A 54 -8.10 -28.64 8.84
C ASP A 54 -7.53 -27.26 9.24
N PRO A 55 -7.49 -26.94 10.53
CA PRO A 55 -7.00 -25.66 11.01
C PRO A 55 -5.46 -25.54 10.94
N GLN A 56 -4.77 -26.61 10.64
CA GLN A 56 -3.29 -26.64 10.55
C GLN A 56 -2.79 -26.50 9.11
N CYS A 57 -3.69 -26.48 8.13
CA CYS A 57 -3.35 -26.32 6.73
C CYS A 57 -3.43 -24.84 6.32
N GLY A 58 -2.33 -24.29 5.88
CA GLY A 58 -2.23 -22.98 5.27
C GLY A 58 -0.99 -22.93 4.41
N ARG A 59 -1.04 -22.21 3.29
CA ARG A 59 0.09 -22.12 2.35
C ARG A 59 0.30 -20.69 1.90
N VAL A 60 1.56 -20.37 1.62
CA VAL A 60 1.95 -19.17 0.89
C VAL A 60 2.71 -19.60 -0.36
N TRP A 61 2.15 -19.26 -1.52
CA TRP A 61 2.80 -19.49 -2.79
C TRP A 61 3.69 -18.31 -3.13
N ARG A 62 4.94 -18.57 -3.51
CA ARG A 62 5.85 -17.55 -4.04
C ARG A 62 6.02 -17.78 -5.53
N ILE A 63 5.57 -16.81 -6.31
CA ILE A 63 5.57 -16.86 -7.77
C ILE A 63 6.64 -15.90 -8.29
N VAL A 64 7.53 -16.39 -9.13
CA VAL A 64 8.60 -15.61 -9.74
C VAL A 64 8.53 -15.71 -11.25
N HIS A 65 8.84 -14.61 -11.93
CA HIS A 65 8.90 -14.60 -13.38
C HIS A 65 10.18 -15.27 -13.88
N LYS A 66 10.07 -16.31 -14.71
CA LYS A 66 11.24 -17.08 -15.20
C LYS A 66 12.28 -16.24 -15.96
N GLY A 67 11.80 -15.23 -16.71
CA GLY A 67 12.67 -14.36 -17.52
C GLY A 67 13.21 -13.13 -16.78
N LYS A 68 12.82 -12.91 -15.52
CA LYS A 68 13.28 -11.78 -14.72
C LYS A 68 13.65 -12.29 -13.33
N PRO A 69 14.93 -12.36 -13.00
CA PRO A 69 15.35 -12.82 -11.68
C PRO A 69 14.82 -11.91 -10.59
N VAL A 70 14.49 -12.48 -9.45
CA VAL A 70 14.11 -11.71 -8.26
C VAL A 70 15.28 -10.81 -7.84
N LYS A 71 14.94 -9.60 -7.35
CA LYS A 71 15.96 -8.71 -6.80
C LYS A 71 16.52 -9.31 -5.52
N LYS A 72 17.83 -9.32 -5.41
CA LYS A 72 18.55 -9.72 -4.20
C LYS A 72 18.91 -8.50 -3.35
N ASP A 73 19.09 -7.36 -4.00
CA ASP A 73 19.48 -6.09 -3.38
C ASP A 73 18.25 -5.18 -3.26
N TRP A 74 17.43 -5.43 -2.25
CA TRP A 74 16.35 -4.53 -1.88
C TRP A 74 16.83 -3.52 -0.82
N PRO A 75 16.22 -2.32 -0.77
CA PRO A 75 16.60 -1.31 0.21
C PRO A 75 16.47 -1.83 1.64
N LYS A 76 17.48 -1.57 2.46
CA LYS A 76 17.42 -1.86 3.89
C LYS A 76 16.44 -0.89 4.56
N ILE A 77 15.33 -1.40 5.06
CA ILE A 77 14.29 -0.64 5.74
C ILE A 77 14.44 -0.78 7.27
N GLU A 78 14.66 -2.02 7.73
CA GLU A 78 14.88 -2.29 9.15
C GLU A 78 16.21 -1.69 9.63
N GLY A 79 16.15 -0.91 10.70
CA GLY A 79 17.31 -0.20 11.24
C GLY A 79 17.80 0.97 10.36
N ALA A 80 17.06 1.37 9.32
CA ALA A 80 17.42 2.52 8.51
C ALA A 80 17.24 3.84 9.30
N THR A 81 18.08 4.82 9.00
CA THR A 81 17.93 6.17 9.57
C THR A 81 16.70 6.87 9.02
N THR A 82 16.17 7.87 9.74
CA THR A 82 15.04 8.69 9.25
C THR A 82 15.33 9.30 7.87
N ALA A 83 16.55 9.80 7.65
CA ALA A 83 16.94 10.38 6.37
C ALA A 83 16.89 9.34 5.24
N ALA A 84 17.42 8.15 5.48
CA ALA A 84 17.34 7.06 4.51
C ALA A 84 15.89 6.65 4.20
N LEU A 85 15.03 6.57 5.22
CA LEU A 85 13.60 6.25 5.02
C LEU A 85 12.87 7.34 4.23
N LEU A 86 13.18 8.62 4.44
CA LEU A 86 12.63 9.72 3.65
C LEU A 86 13.03 9.61 2.17
N GLU A 87 14.27 9.22 1.88
CA GLU A 87 14.70 8.98 0.51
C GLU A 87 13.98 7.78 -0.14
N LEU A 88 13.62 6.76 0.66
CA LEU A 88 12.84 5.62 0.16
C LEU A 88 11.40 5.99 -0.20
N LEU A 89 10.86 7.12 0.23
CA LEU A 89 9.57 7.63 -0.26
C LEU A 89 9.60 7.97 -1.77
N LYS A 90 10.78 8.12 -2.36
CA LYS A 90 10.99 8.33 -3.81
C LYS A 90 11.17 7.03 -4.61
N HIS A 91 11.14 5.89 -3.93
CA HIS A 91 11.43 4.61 -4.59
C HIS A 91 10.34 4.24 -5.61
N PRO A 92 10.69 3.71 -6.79
CA PRO A 92 9.70 3.36 -7.83
C PRO A 92 8.73 2.25 -7.42
N GLN A 93 9.15 1.33 -6.56
CA GLN A 93 8.30 0.25 -6.04
C GLN A 93 7.42 0.75 -4.89
N ASP A 94 6.11 0.58 -5.02
CA ASP A 94 5.14 0.99 -4.01
C ASP A 94 5.34 0.28 -2.67
N VAL A 95 5.62 -1.02 -2.69
CA VAL A 95 5.89 -1.81 -1.49
C VAL A 95 7.06 -1.24 -0.65
N VAL A 96 8.09 -0.70 -1.31
CA VAL A 96 9.22 -0.06 -0.60
C VAL A 96 8.77 1.25 0.06
N ARG A 97 8.01 2.08 -0.67
CA ARG A 97 7.45 3.33 -0.12
C ARG A 97 6.51 3.05 1.06
N ASP A 98 5.64 2.05 0.94
CA ASP A 98 4.72 1.65 2.02
C ASP A 98 5.48 1.23 3.28
N HIS A 99 6.50 0.40 3.15
CA HIS A 99 7.33 0.01 4.28
C HIS A 99 8.08 1.19 4.90
N ALA A 100 8.58 2.12 4.07
CA ALA A 100 9.22 3.35 4.56
C ALA A 100 8.22 4.22 5.35
N ARG A 101 6.99 4.44 4.83
CA ARG A 101 5.90 5.16 5.54
C ARG A 101 5.62 4.53 6.89
N ARG A 102 5.42 3.20 6.93
CA ARG A 102 5.14 2.46 8.19
C ARG A 102 6.24 2.63 9.23
N LYS A 103 7.50 2.72 8.83
CA LYS A 103 8.60 3.00 9.76
C LYS A 103 8.64 4.46 10.17
N LEU A 104 8.45 5.39 9.24
CA LEU A 104 8.49 6.84 9.49
C LEU A 104 7.43 7.29 10.49
N ARG A 105 6.21 6.73 10.44
CA ARG A 105 5.13 7.12 11.35
C ARG A 105 5.45 6.93 12.84
N HIS A 106 6.41 6.07 13.18
CA HIS A 106 6.83 5.83 14.56
C HIS A 106 8.03 6.70 14.98
N ASN A 107 8.56 7.56 14.09
CA ASN A 107 9.73 8.37 14.37
C ASN A 107 9.35 9.67 15.06
N ALA A 108 9.85 9.89 16.28
CA ALA A 108 9.66 11.16 16.98
C ALA A 108 10.17 12.35 16.14
N GLY A 109 9.37 13.41 16.08
CA GLY A 109 9.70 14.64 15.35
C GLY A 109 9.73 14.50 13.83
N ILE A 110 9.06 13.48 13.27
CA ILE A 110 8.99 13.25 11.83
C ILE A 110 8.36 14.42 11.07
N VAL A 111 7.37 15.10 11.66
CA VAL A 111 6.69 16.24 11.04
C VAL A 111 7.68 17.33 10.60
N LYS A 112 8.55 17.78 11.52
CA LYS A 112 9.57 18.79 11.20
C LYS A 112 10.60 18.32 10.16
N LYS A 113 10.91 17.03 10.15
CA LYS A 113 11.82 16.45 9.15
C LYS A 113 11.18 16.36 7.77
N LEU A 114 9.89 16.03 7.73
CA LEU A 114 9.10 16.03 6.48
C LEU A 114 8.94 17.45 5.91
N ASP A 115 8.63 18.42 6.75
CA ASP A 115 8.53 19.81 6.29
C ASP A 115 9.82 20.26 5.60
N ARG A 116 10.99 19.99 6.19
CA ARG A 116 12.31 20.26 5.57
C ARG A 116 12.52 19.46 4.27
N TRP A 117 12.20 18.17 4.31
CA TRP A 117 12.37 17.31 3.15
C TRP A 117 11.50 17.77 1.96
N LEU A 118 10.31 18.31 2.24
CA LEU A 118 9.42 18.88 1.24
C LEU A 118 9.95 20.19 0.63
N GLU A 119 10.89 20.90 1.24
CA GLU A 119 11.52 22.08 0.64
C GLU A 119 12.23 21.75 -0.67
N ASP A 120 12.89 20.58 -0.72
CA ASP A 120 13.66 20.09 -1.86
C ASP A 120 12.89 19.09 -2.75
N ASN A 121 11.76 18.55 -2.28
CA ASN A 121 11.04 17.47 -2.93
C ASN A 121 9.60 17.88 -3.30
N LYS A 122 9.47 18.71 -4.37
CA LYS A 122 8.21 19.35 -4.79
C LYS A 122 7.37 18.53 -5.78
N LYS A 123 7.84 17.38 -6.26
CA LYS A 123 7.05 16.56 -7.19
C LYS A 123 5.80 16.03 -6.49
N ASP A 124 4.68 16.04 -7.20
CA ASP A 124 3.38 15.65 -6.67
C ASP A 124 3.39 14.26 -6.01
N GLU A 125 4.11 13.30 -6.60
CA GLU A 125 4.24 11.95 -6.05
C GLU A 125 4.93 11.97 -4.67
N PHE A 126 5.95 12.81 -4.50
CA PHE A 126 6.70 12.91 -3.23
C PHE A 126 5.90 13.66 -2.18
N VAL A 127 5.20 14.71 -2.59
CA VAL A 127 4.27 15.44 -1.72
C VAL A 127 3.17 14.52 -1.23
N LEU A 128 2.60 13.68 -2.11
CA LEU A 128 1.59 12.70 -1.75
C LEU A 128 2.10 11.70 -0.70
N GLU A 129 3.30 11.16 -0.90
CA GLU A 129 3.93 10.23 0.06
C GLU A 129 4.13 10.89 1.44
N ALA A 130 4.58 12.15 1.46
CA ALA A 130 4.73 12.91 2.69
C ALA A 130 3.39 13.17 3.39
N LEU A 131 2.33 13.47 2.63
CA LEU A 131 0.99 13.68 3.18
C LEU A 131 0.42 12.43 3.84
N TRP A 132 0.72 11.24 3.34
CA TRP A 132 0.34 9.99 4.00
C TRP A 132 1.05 9.82 5.34
N VAL A 133 2.36 10.14 5.44
CA VAL A 133 3.07 10.08 6.71
C VAL A 133 2.55 11.15 7.68
N LEU A 134 2.26 12.36 7.20
CA LEU A 134 1.68 13.44 8.02
C LEU A 134 0.29 13.06 8.53
N HIS A 135 -0.54 12.44 7.69
CA HIS A 135 -1.83 11.91 8.10
C HIS A 135 -1.73 10.92 9.27
N ASP A 136 -0.76 9.99 9.22
CA ASP A 136 -0.49 9.05 10.32
C ASP A 136 -0.05 9.76 11.62
N GLN A 137 0.41 11.02 11.54
CA GLN A 137 0.73 11.87 12.68
C GLN A 137 -0.45 12.75 13.15
N GLY A 138 -1.60 12.63 12.51
CA GLY A 138 -2.75 13.52 12.78
C GLY A 138 -2.58 14.93 12.23
N GLU A 139 -1.68 15.15 11.28
CA GLU A 139 -1.35 16.45 10.71
C GLU A 139 -1.95 16.63 9.32
N ALA A 140 -2.81 17.61 9.14
CA ALA A 140 -3.32 18.02 7.85
C ALA A 140 -2.51 19.18 7.26
N ARG A 141 -2.25 19.15 5.96
CA ARG A 141 -1.59 20.21 5.20
C ARG A 141 -2.48 20.62 4.03
N GLN A 142 -3.54 21.36 4.31
CA GLN A 142 -4.58 21.72 3.32
C GLN A 142 -3.99 22.33 2.05
N ALA A 143 -3.04 23.25 2.14
CA ALA A 143 -2.45 23.90 0.97
C ALA A 143 -1.74 22.90 0.03
N LEU A 144 -1.02 21.92 0.58
CA LEU A 144 -0.38 20.87 -0.21
C LEU A 144 -1.44 19.95 -0.85
N LEU A 145 -2.49 19.63 -0.12
CA LEU A 145 -3.60 18.83 -0.61
C LEU A 145 -4.32 19.51 -1.77
N GLU A 146 -4.62 20.81 -1.63
CA GLU A 146 -5.23 21.63 -2.70
C GLU A 146 -4.38 21.67 -3.98
N ASN A 147 -3.05 21.69 -3.85
CA ASN A 147 -2.16 21.61 -5.00
C ASN A 147 -2.23 20.25 -5.69
N LEU A 148 -2.26 19.14 -4.91
CA LEU A 148 -2.38 17.80 -5.47
C LEU A 148 -3.73 17.55 -6.16
N LEU A 149 -4.80 18.19 -5.70
CA LEU A 149 -6.11 18.13 -6.37
C LEU A 149 -6.10 18.74 -7.78
N LYS A 150 -5.12 19.59 -8.07
CA LYS A 150 -4.90 20.22 -9.40
C LYS A 150 -3.84 19.51 -10.23
N SER A 151 -3.27 18.41 -9.72
CA SER A 151 -2.25 17.66 -10.44
C SER A 151 -2.72 17.20 -11.82
N THR A 152 -1.83 17.19 -12.79
CA THR A 152 -2.13 16.66 -14.13
C THR A 152 -2.33 15.14 -14.13
N ASP A 153 -1.72 14.43 -13.16
CA ASP A 153 -1.90 12.98 -13.00
C ASP A 153 -3.23 12.66 -12.27
N PRO A 154 -4.18 11.98 -12.92
CA PRO A 154 -5.46 11.62 -12.31
C PRO A 154 -5.32 10.66 -11.12
N ARG A 155 -4.23 9.89 -11.04
CA ARG A 155 -3.96 9.00 -9.91
C ARG A 155 -3.63 9.80 -8.66
N ILE A 156 -2.83 10.86 -8.82
CA ILE A 156 -2.49 11.79 -7.72
C ILE A 156 -3.75 12.50 -7.24
N ARG A 157 -4.58 13.05 -8.16
CA ARG A 157 -5.85 13.67 -7.77
C ARG A 157 -6.76 12.70 -7.01
N GLY A 158 -6.89 11.46 -7.49
CA GLY A 158 -7.69 10.43 -6.83
C GLY A 158 -7.17 10.10 -5.42
N ALA A 159 -5.85 9.98 -5.23
CA ALA A 159 -5.24 9.74 -3.94
C ALA A 159 -5.39 10.94 -2.99
N ALA A 160 -5.25 12.17 -3.49
CA ALA A 160 -5.49 13.39 -2.74
C ALA A 160 -6.96 13.48 -2.27
N THR A 161 -7.91 13.15 -3.15
CA THR A 161 -9.34 13.04 -2.81
C THR A 161 -9.58 12.03 -1.70
N HIS A 162 -8.88 10.89 -1.77
CA HIS A 162 -8.99 9.86 -0.73
C HIS A 162 -8.49 10.35 0.63
N LEU A 163 -7.41 11.15 0.67
CA LEU A 163 -6.90 11.77 1.90
C LEU A 163 -7.92 12.72 2.54
N ILE A 164 -8.70 13.48 1.77
CA ILE A 164 -9.75 14.36 2.30
C ILE A 164 -10.72 13.58 3.19
N ARG A 165 -11.10 12.37 2.77
CA ARG A 165 -12.01 11.51 3.53
C ARG A 165 -11.52 11.25 4.97
N PHE A 166 -10.22 11.10 5.16
CA PHE A 166 -9.63 10.82 6.48
C PHE A 166 -9.34 12.08 7.30
N GLN A 167 -9.33 13.25 6.67
CA GLN A 167 -8.95 14.52 7.30
C GLN A 167 -10.10 15.55 7.34
N VAL A 168 -11.33 15.10 7.10
CA VAL A 168 -12.51 15.98 6.96
C VAL A 168 -12.66 16.94 8.13
N ASP A 169 -12.41 16.51 9.35
CA ASP A 169 -12.56 17.30 10.56
C ASP A 169 -11.41 18.32 10.78
N GLN A 170 -10.34 18.19 10.03
CA GLN A 170 -9.15 19.05 10.13
C GLN A 170 -9.05 20.06 8.97
N LEU A 171 -9.85 19.87 7.93
CA LEU A 171 -9.83 20.71 6.73
C LEU A 171 -10.93 21.76 6.78
N LYS A 172 -10.62 22.94 6.25
CA LYS A 172 -11.62 23.98 6.03
C LYS A 172 -12.42 23.68 4.77
N GLU A 173 -13.74 23.61 4.90
CA GLU A 173 -14.66 23.40 3.79
C GLU A 173 -14.31 22.22 2.87
N PRO A 174 -14.16 20.99 3.40
CA PRO A 174 -13.67 19.84 2.62
C PRO A 174 -14.53 19.53 1.39
N LEU A 175 -15.85 19.78 1.45
CA LEU A 175 -16.74 19.59 0.29
C LEU A 175 -16.50 20.65 -0.81
N ALA A 176 -16.10 21.86 -0.44
CA ALA A 176 -15.76 22.89 -1.43
C ALA A 176 -14.48 22.55 -2.18
N LEU A 177 -13.52 21.84 -1.55
CA LEU A 177 -12.31 21.35 -2.21
C LEU A 177 -12.65 20.37 -3.34
N LEU A 178 -13.62 19.48 -3.11
CA LEU A 178 -14.06 18.48 -4.10
C LEU A 178 -14.83 19.09 -5.27
N LYS A 179 -15.55 20.19 -5.06
CA LYS A 179 -16.31 20.86 -6.12
C LYS A 179 -15.44 21.63 -7.10
N LYS A 180 -14.17 21.90 -6.76
CA LYS A 180 -13.20 22.64 -7.59
C LYS A 180 -12.35 21.72 -8.48
N MET A 181 -12.56 20.40 -8.43
CA MET A 181 -11.92 19.40 -9.30
C MET A 181 -12.67 19.28 -10.63
#